data_add6c9b5cd261ec845453a14b80c4152
#
_entry.id   add6c9b5cd261ec845453a14b80c4152
#
_cell.length_a   1.000
_cell.length_b   1.000
_cell.length_c   1.000
_cell.angle_alpha   90.00
_cell.angle_beta   90.00
_cell.angle_gamma   90.00
#
_symmetry.space_group_name_H-M   'P 1'
#
loop_
_entity.id
_entity.type
_entity.pdbx_description
1 polymer ?
#
loop_
_entity_poly.entity_id
_entity_poly.type
_entity_poly.pdbx_seq_one_letter_code
_entity_poly.pdbx_strand_id
1 'polypeptide(L)'
;MLEWLQASRLPSREEYGNWSEGGYNLYNAGDVEIPFEIFFELSSTDPLTVTVQKGDRKVTLTAVNAKIKNTEIDKFIGINSRDYVVRGYNEDLKYTGNTYNEYITDGDFFLLEVGHNTLTTTVAPATVKMHYLYL
;
A
#
# COMPACT_ATOMS: atom_id res chain seq x y z
N MET A 1 22.50 -3.84 -8.17
CA MET A 1 21.34 -3.41 -8.95
C MET A 1 20.08 -4.12 -8.47
N LEU A 2 19.01 -3.42 -8.44
CA LEU A 2 17.73 -4.01 -8.09
C LEU A 2 17.03 -4.49 -9.34
N GLU A 3 16.62 -5.71 -9.32
CA GLU A 3 15.86 -6.28 -10.41
C GLU A 3 14.51 -6.75 -9.91
N TRP A 4 13.49 -6.33 -10.61
CA TRP A 4 12.14 -6.73 -10.30
C TRP A 4 11.78 -7.96 -11.08
N LEU A 5 11.28 -8.96 -10.37
CA LEU A 5 10.50 -10.00 -10.99
C LEU A 5 11.25 -10.82 -12.00
N GLN A 6 12.45 -11.12 -11.71
CA GLN A 6 13.11 -12.13 -12.52
C GLN A 6 12.27 -13.38 -12.52
N ALA A 7 11.89 -13.85 -13.68
CA ALA A 7 10.91 -14.89 -13.81
C ALA A 7 11.24 -16.17 -13.06
N SER A 8 12.51 -16.46 -12.94
CA SER A 8 12.97 -17.66 -12.25
C SER A 8 13.08 -17.47 -10.74
N ARG A 9 12.69 -16.32 -10.24
CA ARG A 9 12.89 -15.95 -8.85
C ARG A 9 11.56 -15.65 -8.18
N LEU A 10 11.60 -14.74 -7.23
CA LEU A 10 10.44 -14.32 -6.48
C LEU A 10 9.81 -13.11 -7.17
N PRO A 11 8.77 -13.30 -7.95
CA PRO A 11 8.09 -12.17 -8.57
C PRO A 11 7.36 -11.34 -7.54
N SER A 12 6.92 -10.16 -7.94
CA SER A 12 5.99 -9.41 -7.13
C SER A 12 4.75 -10.25 -6.88
N ARG A 13 4.24 -10.17 -5.66
CA ARG A 13 3.04 -10.87 -5.29
C ARG A 13 1.90 -9.91 -5.11
N GLU A 14 0.75 -10.32 -5.57
CA GLU A 14 -0.50 -9.69 -5.18
C GLU A 14 -1.19 -10.63 -4.21
N GLU A 15 -1.52 -10.10 -3.05
CA GLU A 15 -2.25 -10.85 -2.05
C GLU A 15 -3.70 -10.39 -2.08
N TYR A 16 -4.58 -11.30 -2.47
CA TYR A 16 -6.01 -11.05 -2.46
C TYR A 16 -6.58 -11.86 -1.32
N GLY A 17 -6.86 -11.19 -0.26
CA GLY A 17 -7.41 -11.84 0.90
C GLY A 17 -8.48 -11.00 1.52
N ASN A 18 -9.21 -11.60 2.41
CA ASN A 18 -10.15 -10.87 3.22
C ASN A 18 -9.41 -10.19 4.36
N TRP A 19 -9.75 -8.94 4.58
CA TRP A 19 -9.36 -8.27 5.80
C TRP A 19 -9.91 -9.06 6.98
N SER A 20 -9.07 -9.32 7.95
CA SER A 20 -9.49 -10.00 9.17
C SER A 20 -9.17 -9.12 10.37
N GLU A 21 -9.74 -9.45 11.50
CA GLU A 21 -9.54 -8.68 12.74
C GLU A 21 -8.06 -8.58 13.12
N GLY A 22 -7.27 -9.57 12.78
CA GLY A 22 -5.82 -9.53 13.04
C GLY A 22 -5.00 -8.83 11.97
N GLY A 23 -5.64 -8.41 10.87
CA GLY A 23 -4.95 -7.78 9.77
C GLY A 23 -4.42 -8.77 8.75
N TYR A 24 -3.41 -8.34 7.99
CA TYR A 24 -2.74 -9.16 7.00
C TYR A 24 -1.43 -9.69 7.55
N ASN A 25 -1.20 -10.98 7.36
CA ASN A 25 0.09 -11.58 7.66
C ASN A 25 0.82 -11.81 6.35
N LEU A 26 1.83 -10.98 6.08
CA LEU A 26 2.61 -11.04 4.86
C LEU A 26 3.95 -11.69 5.14
N TYR A 27 4.27 -12.72 4.38
CA TYR A 27 5.52 -13.43 4.55
C TYR A 27 6.54 -13.00 3.48
N ASN A 28 7.62 -12.36 3.92
CA ASN A 28 8.74 -12.02 3.06
C ASN A 28 9.69 -13.23 3.01
N ALA A 29 9.65 -13.96 1.92
CA ALA A 29 10.45 -15.16 1.74
C ALA A 29 11.87 -14.87 1.25
N GLY A 30 12.20 -13.60 1.01
CA GLY A 30 13.54 -13.19 0.63
C GLY A 30 14.50 -13.13 1.81
N ASP A 31 15.66 -12.60 1.56
CA ASP A 31 16.72 -12.45 2.58
C ASP A 31 17.05 -10.99 2.89
N VAL A 32 16.27 -10.06 2.35
CA VAL A 32 16.38 -8.63 2.64
C VAL A 32 14.99 -8.05 2.87
N GLU A 33 14.93 -6.89 3.51
CA GLU A 33 13.69 -6.14 3.62
C GLU A 33 13.18 -5.75 2.24
N ILE A 34 11.85 -5.74 2.06
CA ILE A 34 11.22 -5.44 0.78
C ILE A 34 10.15 -4.37 0.95
N PRO A 35 9.91 -3.58 -0.09
CA PRO A 35 8.79 -2.66 -0.10
C PRO A 35 7.47 -3.36 -0.42
N PHE A 36 6.39 -2.67 -0.16
CA PHE A 36 5.06 -3.13 -0.47
C PHE A 36 4.21 -1.96 -0.93
N GLU A 37 3.09 -2.29 -1.54
CA GLU A 37 2.05 -1.31 -1.83
C GLU A 37 0.72 -1.86 -1.36
N ILE A 38 -0.02 -1.05 -0.62
CA ILE A 38 -1.34 -1.43 -0.11
C ILE A 38 -2.37 -0.46 -0.66
N PHE A 39 -3.45 -1.00 -1.19
CA PHE A 39 -4.46 -0.25 -1.92
C PHE A 39 -5.74 -0.15 -1.10
N PHE A 40 -6.32 1.03 -1.09
CA PHE A 40 -7.61 1.30 -0.45
C PHE A 40 -8.55 1.93 -1.46
N GLU A 41 -9.81 1.52 -1.39
CA GLU A 41 -10.85 2.10 -2.23
C GLU A 41 -11.19 3.51 -1.76
N LEU A 42 -11.31 4.43 -2.71
CA LEU A 42 -11.72 5.80 -2.45
C LEU A 42 -13.20 5.98 -2.76
N SER A 43 -13.87 6.74 -1.91
CA SER A 43 -15.19 7.26 -2.19
C SER A 43 -15.07 8.69 -2.71
N SER A 44 -15.97 9.06 -3.64
CA SER A 44 -16.05 10.45 -4.08
C SER A 44 -16.73 11.35 -3.05
N THR A 45 -17.43 10.78 -2.07
CA THR A 45 -18.23 11.52 -1.11
C THR A 45 -17.74 11.38 0.33
N ASP A 46 -17.35 10.18 0.74
CA ASP A 46 -16.99 9.90 2.13
C ASP A 46 -15.48 9.90 2.30
N PRO A 47 -14.95 10.79 3.14
CA PRO A 47 -13.50 10.82 3.38
C PRO A 47 -12.99 9.52 3.97
N LEU A 48 -11.86 9.06 3.46
CA LEU A 48 -11.14 7.93 4.01
C LEU A 48 -10.08 8.44 4.97
N THR A 49 -10.08 7.90 6.17
CA THR A 49 -8.99 8.07 7.12
C THR A 49 -8.45 6.69 7.43
N VAL A 50 -7.18 6.49 7.19
CA VAL A 50 -6.60 5.16 7.30
C VAL A 50 -5.21 5.21 7.92
N THR A 51 -4.96 4.25 8.81
CA THR A 51 -3.61 3.98 9.33
C THR A 51 -3.23 2.57 8.94
N VAL A 52 -2.03 2.44 8.39
CA VAL A 52 -1.38 1.15 8.15
C VAL A 52 -0.26 1.03 9.17
N GLN A 53 -0.28 -0.04 9.94
CA GLN A 53 0.65 -0.20 11.06
C GLN A 53 1.27 -1.58 11.10
N LYS A 54 2.55 -1.61 11.44
CA LYS A 54 3.31 -2.83 11.69
C LYS A 54 4.15 -2.59 12.94
N GLY A 55 3.72 -3.16 14.07
CA GLY A 55 4.37 -2.88 15.34
C GLY A 55 4.23 -1.41 15.70
N ASP A 56 5.35 -0.74 15.92
CA ASP A 56 5.41 0.69 16.22
C ASP A 56 5.64 1.56 14.98
N ARG A 57 5.70 0.95 13.80
CA ARG A 57 5.82 1.67 12.52
C ARG A 57 4.44 1.87 11.93
N LYS A 58 4.18 3.05 11.45
CA LYS A 58 2.87 3.37 10.87
C LYS A 58 2.95 4.51 9.88
N VAL A 59 1.91 4.56 9.05
CA VAL A 59 1.62 5.71 8.19
C VAL A 59 0.12 5.97 8.26
N THR A 60 -0.24 7.22 8.51
CA THR A 60 -1.64 7.62 8.61
C THR A 60 -1.96 8.70 7.58
N LEU A 61 -3.03 8.46 6.81
CA LEU A 61 -3.60 9.46 5.94
C LEU A 61 -4.94 9.90 6.52
N THR A 62 -5.24 11.18 6.46
CA THR A 62 -6.45 11.73 7.07
C THR A 62 -7.32 12.41 6.03
N ALA A 63 -8.59 12.02 5.99
CA ALA A 63 -9.66 12.66 5.24
C ALA A 63 -9.39 12.77 3.73
N VAL A 64 -9.10 11.63 3.13
CA VAL A 64 -8.80 11.54 1.69
C VAL A 64 -10.01 11.03 0.93
N ASN A 65 -10.37 11.68 -0.14
CA ASN A 65 -11.28 11.13 -1.14
C ASN A 65 -11.02 11.75 -2.50
N ALA A 66 -11.59 11.16 -3.55
CA ALA A 66 -11.39 11.64 -4.91
C ALA A 66 -11.89 13.07 -5.09
N LYS A 67 -12.96 13.44 -4.41
CA LYS A 67 -13.54 14.78 -4.52
C LYS A 67 -12.63 15.86 -3.94
N ILE A 68 -11.94 15.54 -2.85
CA ILE A 68 -11.00 16.49 -2.24
C ILE A 68 -9.87 16.82 -3.21
N LYS A 69 -9.39 15.85 -3.96
CA LYS A 69 -8.38 16.07 -4.99
C LYS A 69 -8.93 16.69 -6.27
N ASN A 70 -10.24 16.90 -6.31
CA ASN A 70 -10.91 17.41 -7.50
C ASN A 70 -10.70 16.50 -8.72
N THR A 71 -10.74 15.20 -8.49
CA THR A 71 -10.70 14.20 -9.55
C THR A 71 -11.71 13.11 -9.28
N GLU A 72 -12.47 12.75 -10.30
CA GLU A 72 -13.47 11.68 -10.21
C GLU A 72 -12.96 10.36 -10.79
N ILE A 73 -11.74 10.38 -11.31
CA ILE A 73 -11.17 9.18 -11.92
C ILE A 73 -10.43 8.30 -10.92
N ASP A 74 -10.01 8.84 -9.79
CA ASP A 74 -9.33 8.05 -8.78
C ASP A 74 -10.34 7.20 -8.02
N LYS A 75 -10.17 5.90 -8.09
CA LYS A 75 -11.00 4.92 -7.38
C LYS A 75 -10.27 4.28 -6.23
N PHE A 76 -8.95 4.29 -6.26
CA PHE A 76 -8.10 3.71 -5.24
C PHE A 76 -6.92 4.64 -4.96
N ILE A 77 -6.40 4.54 -3.74
CA ILE A 77 -5.06 5.03 -3.43
C ILE A 77 -4.18 3.84 -3.10
N GLY A 78 -2.91 3.93 -3.48
CA GLY A 78 -1.91 2.94 -3.11
C GLY A 78 -0.83 3.60 -2.27
N ILE A 79 -0.63 3.10 -1.06
CA ILE A 79 0.46 3.54 -0.20
C ILE A 79 1.67 2.69 -0.58
N ASN A 80 2.61 3.31 -1.27
CA ASN A 80 3.75 2.63 -1.89
C ASN A 80 5.04 2.93 -1.14
N SER A 81 5.55 1.94 -0.43
CA SER A 81 6.77 2.12 0.37
C SER A 81 8.06 2.02 -0.45
N ARG A 82 7.98 1.54 -1.70
CA ARG A 82 9.14 1.53 -2.60
C ARG A 82 9.50 2.95 -3.04
N ASP A 83 8.50 3.72 -3.45
CA ASP A 83 8.71 5.03 -4.03
C ASP A 83 8.35 6.17 -3.08
N TYR A 84 8.00 5.85 -1.84
CA TYR A 84 7.63 6.81 -0.80
C TYR A 84 6.52 7.74 -1.28
N VAL A 85 5.48 7.15 -1.85
CA VAL A 85 4.40 7.93 -2.46
C VAL A 85 3.05 7.25 -2.23
N VAL A 86 2.03 8.07 -2.10
CA VAL A 86 0.63 7.63 -2.15
C VAL A 86 0.09 8.03 -3.51
N ARG A 87 -0.21 7.05 -4.36
CA ARG A 87 -0.67 7.28 -5.72
C ARG A 87 -2.16 7.05 -5.86
N GLY A 88 -2.78 7.86 -6.73
CA GLY A 88 -4.17 7.62 -7.15
C GLY A 88 -4.22 6.66 -8.32
N TYR A 89 -5.21 5.77 -8.30
CA TYR A 89 -5.41 4.76 -9.33
C TYR A 89 -6.87 4.75 -9.77
N ASN A 90 -7.08 4.45 -11.05
CA ASN A 90 -8.43 4.30 -11.58
C ASN A 90 -9.00 2.91 -11.26
N GLU A 91 -10.18 2.61 -11.78
CA GLU A 91 -10.85 1.33 -11.52
C GLU A 91 -10.08 0.11 -12.03
N ASP A 92 -9.18 0.31 -13.00
CA ASP A 92 -8.33 -0.74 -13.54
C ASP A 92 -6.96 -0.81 -12.84
N LEU A 93 -6.81 -0.11 -11.72
CA LEU A 93 -5.57 0.01 -10.96
C LEU A 93 -4.43 0.56 -11.80
N LYS A 94 -4.73 1.53 -12.65
CA LYS A 94 -3.73 2.26 -13.41
C LYS A 94 -3.51 3.63 -12.78
N TYR A 95 -2.25 4.00 -12.66
CA TYR A 95 -1.87 5.28 -12.08
C TYR A 95 -2.43 6.44 -12.89
N THR A 96 -3.11 7.36 -12.20
CA THR A 96 -3.79 8.48 -12.85
C THR A 96 -2.92 9.74 -12.92
N GLY A 97 -1.77 9.74 -12.27
CA GLY A 97 -0.92 10.91 -12.17
C GLY A 97 -1.13 11.69 -10.88
N ASN A 98 -2.14 11.38 -10.11
CA ASN A 98 -2.41 12.08 -8.87
C ASN A 98 -1.68 11.44 -7.70
N THR A 99 -1.18 12.26 -6.78
CA THR A 99 -0.54 11.81 -5.55
C THR A 99 -1.25 12.39 -4.35
N TYR A 100 -1.13 11.71 -3.23
CA TYR A 100 -1.86 12.04 -2.01
C TYR A 100 -0.96 12.15 -0.79
N ASN A 101 0.35 12.39 -0.99
CA ASN A 101 1.30 12.50 0.12
C ASN A 101 0.95 13.64 1.08
N GLU A 102 0.32 14.68 0.58
CA GLU A 102 -0.08 15.81 1.41
C GLU A 102 -1.11 15.46 2.48
N TYR A 103 -1.75 14.30 2.34
CA TYR A 103 -2.72 13.83 3.33
C TYR A 103 -2.11 12.94 4.41
N ILE A 104 -0.81 12.69 4.35
CA ILE A 104 -0.12 11.98 5.42
C ILE A 104 0.00 12.89 6.62
N THR A 105 -0.59 12.48 7.74
CA THR A 105 -0.62 13.31 8.96
C THR A 105 0.22 12.72 10.09
N ASP A 106 0.63 11.46 9.98
CA ASP A 106 1.44 10.82 11.01
C ASP A 106 2.22 9.66 10.41
N GLY A 107 3.41 9.44 10.93
CA GLY A 107 4.25 8.33 10.52
C GLY A 107 4.97 8.54 9.20
N ASP A 108 5.46 7.44 8.65
CA ASP A 108 6.20 7.43 7.41
C ASP A 108 6.15 6.05 6.79
N PHE A 109 6.62 5.94 5.56
CA PHE A 109 6.70 4.66 4.86
C PHE A 109 7.67 3.71 5.57
N PHE A 110 7.40 2.42 5.48
CA PHE A 110 8.25 1.41 6.09
C PHE A 110 8.32 0.17 5.18
N LEU A 111 9.27 -0.71 5.45
CA LEU A 111 9.50 -1.92 4.68
C LEU A 111 9.05 -3.15 5.46
N LEU A 112 8.83 -4.24 4.74
CA LEU A 112 8.57 -5.54 5.35
C LEU A 112 9.89 -6.22 5.68
N GLU A 113 9.99 -6.70 6.91
CA GLU A 113 11.15 -7.46 7.37
C GLU A 113 11.15 -8.85 6.73
N VAL A 114 12.30 -9.50 6.76
CA VAL A 114 12.40 -10.91 6.39
C VAL A 114 11.53 -11.73 7.34
N GLY A 115 10.76 -12.66 6.80
CA GLY A 115 9.87 -13.50 7.57
C GLY A 115 8.46 -12.93 7.66
N HIS A 116 7.80 -13.19 8.77
CA HIS A 116 6.40 -12.81 8.95
C HIS A 116 6.26 -11.32 9.32
N ASN A 117 5.29 -10.67 8.67
CA ASN A 117 4.93 -9.29 8.95
C ASN A 117 3.42 -9.21 9.11
N THR A 118 2.98 -8.70 10.23
CA THR A 118 1.54 -8.48 10.45
C THR A 118 1.26 -7.00 10.25
N LEU A 119 0.50 -6.70 9.20
CA LEU A 119 -0.01 -5.35 8.95
C LEU A 119 -1.42 -5.24 9.49
N THR A 120 -1.67 -4.20 10.24
CA THR A 120 -3.02 -3.85 10.65
C THR A 120 -3.42 -2.54 10.01
N THR A 121 -4.68 -2.43 9.63
CA THR A 121 -5.22 -1.21 9.05
C THR A 121 -6.54 -0.87 9.73
N THR A 122 -6.87 0.41 9.73
CA THR A 122 -8.14 0.86 10.33
C THR A 122 -9.34 0.60 9.45
N VAL A 123 -9.10 0.34 8.16
CA VAL A 123 -10.14 -0.07 7.21
C VAL A 123 -9.60 -1.20 6.34
N ALA A 124 -10.50 -1.99 5.78
CA ALA A 124 -10.11 -3.11 4.95
C ALA A 124 -9.43 -2.63 3.66
N PRO A 125 -8.23 -3.10 3.34
CA PRO A 125 -7.61 -2.78 2.07
C PRO A 125 -8.25 -3.57 0.94
N ALA A 126 -8.11 -3.05 -0.29
CA ALA A 126 -8.59 -3.71 -1.49
C ALA A 126 -7.62 -4.82 -1.93
N THR A 127 -6.34 -4.52 -1.90
CA THR A 127 -5.29 -5.50 -2.24
C THR A 127 -3.95 -5.06 -1.66
N VAL A 128 -3.02 -5.99 -1.59
CA VAL A 128 -1.65 -5.73 -1.12
C VAL A 128 -0.68 -6.39 -2.09
N LYS A 129 0.36 -5.66 -2.46
CA LYS A 129 1.45 -6.18 -3.30
C LYS A 129 2.76 -6.13 -2.54
N MET A 130 3.50 -7.22 -2.61
CA MET A 130 4.88 -7.26 -2.10
C MET A 130 5.83 -7.24 -3.29
N HIS A 131 6.89 -6.43 -3.19
CA HIS A 131 7.86 -6.27 -4.27
C HIS A 131 9.20 -6.87 -3.85
N TYR A 132 9.54 -8.01 -4.39
CA TYR A 132 10.81 -8.66 -4.10
C TYR A 132 11.94 -8.01 -4.91
N LEU A 133 13.08 -7.83 -4.24
CA LEU A 133 14.25 -7.19 -4.81
C LEU A 133 15.37 -8.23 -4.95
N TYR A 134 16.05 -8.19 -6.10
CA TYR A 134 17.23 -9.00 -6.35
C TYR A 134 18.41 -8.08 -6.63
N LEU A 135 19.49 -8.38 -6.01
CA LEU A 135 20.72 -7.61 -6.16
C LEU A 135 21.67 -8.32 -7.12
#